data_fcd64f0486ce8da277596ad1244b8fc0
#
_entry.id   fcd64f0486ce8da277596ad1244b8fc0
#
_cell.length_a   1.000
_cell.length_b   1.000
_cell.length_c   1.000
_cell.angle_alpha   90.00
_cell.angle_beta   90.00
_cell.angle_gamma   90.00
#
_symmetry.space_group_name_H-M   'P 1'
#
loop_
_entity.id
_entity.type
_entity.pdbx_description
1 polymer ?
#
loop_
_entity_poly.entity_id
_entity_poly.type
_entity_poly.pdbx_seq_one_letter_code
_entity_poly.pdbx_strand_id
1 'polypeptide(L)'
;MQLITGSCGGERCINMAVTLREIIKQVQHLEMKLVAGETGLDHEVSWTHMVDSDTISAFLQGQELTFTTGLGLNENLTLLRLVKEVWRNKASGIVINTGPYISEIGQDVIDFANEKGFPVFEVPWRVRMAEIMRIICFAITKEQ
;
A
#
# COMPACT_ATOMS: atom_id res chain seq x y z
N MET A 1 20.02 8.77 12.69
CA MET A 1 20.34 9.39 12.04
C MET A 1 20.20 9.75 12.08
N GLN A 2 19.98 9.86 12.44
CA GLN A 2 20.13 10.55 11.97
C GLN A 2 19.88 10.69 11.74
N LEU A 3 19.60 10.59 12.29
CA LEU A 3 19.81 11.20 11.78
C LEU A 3 19.61 11.54 11.73
N ILE A 4 19.38 11.69 12.20
CA ILE A 4 19.64 12.37 11.75
C ILE A 4 19.63 12.75 11.73
N THR A 5 19.58 12.93 12.25
CA THR A 5 19.96 13.55 11.76
C THR A 5 19.99 13.66 11.74
N GLY A 6 20.10 14.32 12.60
CA GLY A 6 20.57 14.55 12.02
C GLY A 6 20.49 14.72 12.24
N SER A 7 20.18 14.56 12.30
CA SER A 7 20.63 14.97 11.92
C SER A 7 20.78 15.16 11.99
N CYS A 8 20.58 15.31 12.21
CA CYS A 8 21.10 15.70 11.73
C CYS A 8 21.37 16.02 11.83
N GLY A 9 21.23 16.24 12.19
CA GLY A 9 21.79 16.55 11.77
C GLY A 9 21.69 16.68 11.74
N GLY A 10 21.60 16.96 11.87
CA GLY A 10 21.79 17.05 11.29
C GLY A 10 21.46 16.85 11.19
N GLU A 11 21.38 16.77 11.05
CA GLU A 11 21.31 16.53 10.50
C GLU A 11 20.79 15.97 10.49
N ARG A 12 20.41 16.18 10.40
CA ARG A 12 20.00 15.57 10.06
C ARG A 12 19.46 14.85 10.13
N CYS A 13 19.10 15.07 10.27
CA CYS A 13 18.59 13.88 10.14
C CYS A 13 18.03 13.54 8.97
N ILE A 14 18.55 13.05 8.19
CA ILE A 14 18.06 12.75 6.88
C ILE A 14 17.06 11.61 6.99
N ASN A 15 15.85 11.89 6.51
CA ASN A 15 14.84 10.87 6.48
C ASN A 15 14.99 10.06 5.19
N MET A 16 15.46 8.84 5.30
CA MET A 16 15.62 7.93 4.17
C MET A 16 14.32 7.15 3.99
N ALA A 17 13.28 7.84 3.54
CA ALA A 17 11.97 7.22 3.35
C ALA A 17 12.01 6.15 2.25
N VAL A 18 11.29 5.05 2.48
CA VAL A 18 11.18 3.97 1.52
C VAL A 18 10.00 4.28 0.59
N THR A 19 10.22 4.16 -0.72
CA THR A 19 9.16 4.40 -1.71
C THR A 19 8.55 3.08 -2.16
N LEU A 20 7.35 3.19 -2.78
CA LEU A 20 6.70 2.01 -3.36
C LEU A 20 7.60 1.36 -4.42
N ARG A 21 8.30 2.17 -5.21
CA ARG A 21 9.21 1.65 -6.24
C ARG A 21 10.26 0.74 -5.65
N GLU A 22 10.81 1.11 -4.50
CA GLU A 22 11.81 0.30 -3.81
C GLU A 22 11.20 -0.95 -3.20
N ILE A 23 10.00 -0.82 -2.63
CA ILE A 23 9.30 -1.94 -2.01
C ILE A 23 9.00 -3.04 -3.02
N ILE A 24 8.59 -2.67 -4.24
CA ILE A 24 8.30 -3.65 -5.28
C ILE A 24 9.49 -4.55 -5.54
N LYS A 25 10.70 -3.99 -5.52
CA LYS A 25 11.91 -4.77 -5.77
C LYS A 25 12.12 -5.82 -4.68
N GLN A 26 11.72 -5.53 -3.45
CA GLN A 26 11.91 -6.44 -2.32
C GLN A 26 10.94 -7.62 -2.35
N VAL A 27 9.78 -7.45 -2.99
CA VAL A 27 8.72 -8.46 -2.95
C VAL A 27 8.38 -9.05 -4.31
N GLN A 28 9.22 -8.82 -5.33
CA GLN A 28 8.98 -9.36 -6.67
C GLN A 28 8.80 -10.86 -6.68
N HIS A 29 9.56 -11.58 -5.86
CA HIS A 29 9.51 -13.03 -5.80
C HIS A 29 8.18 -13.54 -5.21
N LEU A 30 7.38 -12.65 -4.62
CA LEU A 30 6.09 -13.01 -4.06
C LEU A 30 4.92 -12.62 -4.97
N GLU A 31 5.23 -12.32 -6.23
CA GLU A 31 4.22 -12.09 -7.27
C GLU A 31 3.31 -10.90 -6.99
N MET A 32 3.82 -9.89 -6.31
CA MET A 32 3.09 -8.65 -6.15
C MET A 32 3.25 -7.82 -7.42
N LYS A 33 2.15 -7.61 -8.14
CA LYS A 33 2.16 -6.95 -9.44
C LYS A 33 1.44 -5.63 -9.40
N LEU A 34 2.01 -4.62 -10.06
CA LEU A 34 1.33 -3.34 -10.24
C LEU A 34 0.24 -3.49 -11.30
N VAL A 35 -0.97 -3.08 -10.96
CA VAL A 35 -2.12 -3.15 -11.86
C VAL A 35 -2.46 -1.77 -12.43
N ALA A 36 -2.32 -0.73 -11.62
CA ALA A 36 -2.70 0.62 -12.02
C ALA A 36 -2.01 1.64 -11.13
N GLY A 37 -2.02 2.91 -11.54
CA GLY A 37 -1.51 4.00 -10.72
C GLY A 37 0.00 4.15 -10.77
N GLU A 38 0.62 3.80 -11.88
CA GLU A 38 2.08 3.80 -12.03
C GLU A 38 2.72 5.13 -11.66
N THR A 39 2.06 6.25 -11.92
CA THR A 39 2.65 7.57 -11.66
C THR A 39 2.85 7.84 -10.17
N GLY A 40 2.25 7.04 -9.29
CA GLY A 40 2.40 7.19 -7.85
C GLY A 40 3.46 6.29 -7.22
N LEU A 41 4.29 5.63 -8.01
CA LEU A 41 5.27 4.69 -7.48
C LEU A 41 6.35 5.33 -6.60
N ASP A 42 6.49 6.64 -6.67
CA ASP A 42 7.46 7.34 -5.82
C ASP A 42 6.85 7.82 -4.51
N HIS A 43 5.60 7.45 -4.21
CA HIS A 43 5.00 7.71 -2.91
C HIS A 43 5.81 7.01 -1.83
N GLU A 44 6.02 7.71 -0.73
CA GLU A 44 6.72 7.15 0.41
C GLU A 44 5.80 6.25 1.22
N VAL A 45 6.38 5.23 1.85
CA VAL A 45 5.63 4.29 2.68
C VAL A 45 6.17 4.35 4.10
N SER A 46 5.32 4.72 5.05
CA SER A 46 5.71 4.81 6.45
C SER A 46 5.41 3.52 7.21
N TRP A 47 4.39 2.78 6.81
CA TRP A 47 4.02 1.53 7.47
C TRP A 47 3.03 0.75 6.60
N THR A 48 2.56 -0.39 7.11
CA THR A 48 1.55 -1.22 6.44
C THR A 48 0.30 -1.28 7.30
N HIS A 49 -0.86 -1.50 6.68
CA HIS A 49 -2.12 -1.55 7.41
C HIS A 49 -3.15 -2.38 6.66
N MET A 50 -3.79 -3.33 7.35
CA MET A 50 -4.89 -4.10 6.76
C MET A 50 -6.16 -3.26 6.80
N VAL A 51 -6.87 -3.21 5.68
CA VAL A 51 -8.12 -2.45 5.57
C VAL A 51 -9.18 -3.35 4.95
N ASP A 52 -9.99 -3.99 5.78
CA ASP A 52 -11.09 -4.83 5.30
C ASP A 52 -12.45 -4.18 5.56
N SER A 53 -12.45 -2.90 6.00
CA SER A 53 -13.68 -2.13 6.17
C SER A 53 -13.35 -0.65 6.04
N ASP A 54 -14.39 0.16 5.76
CA ASP A 54 -14.21 1.60 5.64
C ASP A 54 -13.95 2.27 7.00
N THR A 55 -14.42 1.65 8.10
CA THR A 55 -14.14 2.17 9.44
C THR A 55 -12.66 2.12 9.77
N ILE A 56 -11.97 1.09 9.31
CA ILE A 56 -10.54 0.95 9.59
C ILE A 56 -9.74 2.02 8.85
N SER A 57 -10.19 2.42 7.66
CA SER A 57 -9.47 3.44 6.88
C SER A 57 -9.40 4.77 7.63
N ALA A 58 -10.32 5.04 8.55
CA ALA A 58 -10.31 6.27 9.34
C ALA A 58 -9.14 6.31 10.33
N PHE A 59 -8.50 5.18 10.60
CA PHE A 59 -7.35 5.13 11.50
C PHE A 59 -6.01 5.34 10.77
N LEU A 60 -6.05 5.48 9.45
CA LEU A 60 -4.82 5.74 8.69
C LEU A 60 -4.29 7.13 9.02
N GLN A 61 -2.98 7.21 9.16
CA GLN A 61 -2.32 8.47 9.47
C GLN A 61 -1.70 9.11 8.23
N GLY A 62 -1.66 8.37 7.13
CA GLY A 62 -1.06 8.80 5.88
C GLY A 62 0.20 8.01 5.58
N GLN A 63 0.44 7.77 4.30
CA GLN A 63 1.61 7.07 3.79
C GLN A 63 1.68 5.59 4.15
N GLU A 64 0.58 4.98 4.58
CA GLU A 64 0.55 3.53 4.76
C GLU A 64 0.34 2.84 3.41
N LEU A 65 1.02 1.72 3.21
CA LEU A 65 0.64 0.80 2.14
C LEU A 65 -0.44 -0.10 2.71
N THR A 66 -1.64 -0.01 2.15
CA THR A 66 -2.80 -0.71 2.67
C THR A 66 -2.98 -2.06 1.98
N PHE A 67 -3.58 -3.02 2.68
CA PHE A 67 -3.79 -4.37 2.19
C PHE A 67 -5.23 -4.80 2.44
N THR A 68 -5.85 -5.47 1.47
CA THR A 68 -7.20 -5.99 1.65
C THR A 68 -7.34 -7.37 1.04
N THR A 69 -8.12 -8.23 1.71
CA THR A 69 -8.53 -9.54 1.18
C THR A 69 -9.91 -9.47 0.52
N GLY A 70 -10.64 -8.39 0.77
CA GLY A 70 -12.01 -8.24 0.32
C GLY A 70 -13.04 -8.84 1.27
N LEU A 71 -12.60 -9.41 2.41
CA LEU A 71 -13.52 -10.07 3.34
C LEU A 71 -14.65 -9.18 3.80
N GLY A 72 -14.38 -7.91 4.02
CA GLY A 72 -15.39 -6.97 4.51
C GLY A 72 -16.22 -6.30 3.43
N LEU A 73 -16.00 -6.63 2.17
CA LEU A 73 -16.73 -5.99 1.07
C LEU A 73 -18.15 -6.53 0.96
N ASN A 74 -19.08 -5.66 0.56
CA ASN A 74 -20.48 -6.00 0.37
C ASN A 74 -21.11 -4.95 -0.56
N GLU A 75 -22.43 -4.98 -0.69
CA GLU A 75 -23.15 -4.04 -1.58
C GLU A 75 -22.90 -2.59 -1.19
N ASN A 76 -22.72 -2.30 0.09
CA ASN A 76 -22.53 -0.93 0.57
C ASN A 76 -21.08 -0.52 0.60
N LEU A 77 -20.16 -1.48 0.63
CA LEU A 77 -18.72 -1.22 0.62
C LEU A 77 -18.10 -2.01 -0.53
N THR A 78 -18.10 -1.41 -1.72
CA THR A 78 -17.48 -2.01 -2.89
C THR A 78 -15.97 -1.80 -2.84
N LEU A 79 -15.24 -2.55 -3.67
CA LEU A 79 -13.79 -2.38 -3.76
C LEU A 79 -13.43 -0.95 -4.16
N LEU A 80 -14.16 -0.39 -5.14
CA LEU A 80 -13.91 0.99 -5.56
C LEU A 80 -14.08 1.95 -4.40
N ARG A 81 -15.13 1.78 -3.60
CA ARG A 81 -15.35 2.66 -2.46
C ARG A 81 -14.22 2.53 -1.43
N LEU A 82 -13.78 1.30 -1.17
CA LEU A 82 -12.66 1.09 -0.24
C LEU A 82 -11.39 1.77 -0.75
N VAL A 83 -11.10 1.62 -2.05
CA VAL A 83 -9.93 2.26 -2.66
C VAL A 83 -10.01 3.77 -2.51
N LYS A 84 -11.19 4.35 -2.76
CA LYS A 84 -11.39 5.80 -2.62
C LYS A 84 -11.19 6.25 -1.18
N GLU A 85 -11.65 5.44 -0.21
CA GLU A 85 -11.50 5.81 1.20
C GLU A 85 -10.04 5.82 1.64
N VAL A 86 -9.26 4.80 1.27
CA VAL A 86 -7.86 4.78 1.65
C VAL A 86 -7.08 5.87 0.92
N TRP A 87 -7.42 6.16 -0.34
CA TRP A 87 -6.83 7.27 -1.07
C TRP A 87 -7.12 8.60 -0.38
N ARG A 88 -8.35 8.79 0.04
CA ARG A 88 -8.78 10.01 0.73
C ARG A 88 -8.03 10.21 2.04
N ASN A 89 -7.65 9.12 2.70
CA ASN A 89 -6.90 9.14 3.95
C ASN A 89 -5.37 9.11 3.72
N LYS A 90 -4.95 9.37 2.48
CA LYS A 90 -3.55 9.60 2.10
C LYS A 90 -2.68 8.36 2.21
N ALA A 91 -3.27 7.18 2.00
CA ALA A 91 -2.49 5.95 1.87
C ALA A 91 -1.55 6.07 0.69
N SER A 92 -0.44 5.35 0.73
CA SER A 92 0.52 5.35 -0.38
C SER A 92 0.06 4.52 -1.56
N GLY A 93 -0.73 3.49 -1.30
CA GLY A 93 -1.26 2.59 -2.31
C GLY A 93 -2.06 1.50 -1.64
N ILE A 94 -2.55 0.55 -2.45
CA ILE A 94 -3.30 -0.59 -1.93
C ILE A 94 -2.86 -1.87 -2.62
N VAL A 95 -2.74 -2.93 -1.83
CA VAL A 95 -2.44 -4.28 -2.31
C VAL A 95 -3.71 -5.12 -2.13
N ILE A 96 -4.18 -5.69 -3.22
CA ILE A 96 -5.42 -6.44 -3.25
C ILE A 96 -5.10 -7.92 -3.45
N ASN A 97 -5.52 -8.73 -2.49
CA ASN A 97 -5.32 -10.18 -2.53
C ASN A 97 -6.51 -10.82 -3.24
N THR A 98 -6.37 -11.07 -4.54
CA THR A 98 -7.47 -11.65 -5.33
C THR A 98 -7.66 -13.12 -4.99
N GLY A 99 -8.92 -13.52 -4.86
CA GLY A 99 -9.27 -14.89 -4.47
C GLY A 99 -10.77 -15.02 -4.27
N PRO A 100 -11.20 -15.68 -3.19
CA PRO A 100 -12.63 -15.98 -3.01
C PRO A 100 -13.50 -14.75 -2.78
N TYR A 101 -12.94 -13.65 -2.29
CA TYR A 101 -13.74 -12.45 -2.00
C TYR A 101 -13.65 -11.40 -3.10
N ILE A 102 -12.52 -11.32 -3.79
CA ILE A 102 -12.33 -10.43 -4.94
C ILE A 102 -11.75 -11.29 -6.05
N SER A 103 -12.59 -11.64 -7.03
CA SER A 103 -12.13 -12.51 -8.13
C SER A 103 -11.23 -11.76 -9.10
N GLU A 104 -11.49 -10.47 -9.30
CA GLU A 104 -10.69 -9.64 -10.19
C GLU A 104 -10.84 -8.17 -9.81
N ILE A 105 -9.87 -7.38 -10.20
CA ILE A 105 -9.89 -5.93 -9.97
C ILE A 105 -10.62 -5.29 -11.14
N GLY A 106 -11.74 -4.63 -10.87
CA GLY A 106 -12.59 -4.07 -11.90
C GLY A 106 -11.96 -2.89 -12.61
N GLN A 107 -12.46 -2.62 -13.81
CA GLN A 107 -11.98 -1.50 -14.61
C GLN A 107 -12.21 -0.16 -13.92
N ASP A 108 -13.28 -0.05 -13.12
CA ASP A 108 -13.58 1.18 -12.38
C ASP A 108 -12.47 1.52 -11.39
N VAL A 109 -11.92 0.50 -10.73
CA VAL A 109 -10.80 0.69 -9.80
C VAL A 109 -9.54 1.10 -10.57
N ILE A 110 -9.29 0.42 -11.69
CA ILE A 110 -8.11 0.71 -12.52
C ILE A 110 -8.16 2.15 -13.03
N ASP A 111 -9.32 2.57 -13.54
CA ASP A 111 -9.47 3.92 -14.07
C ASP A 111 -9.27 4.98 -12.99
N PHE A 112 -9.86 4.76 -11.81
CA PHE A 112 -9.70 5.68 -10.69
C PHE A 112 -8.23 5.77 -10.27
N ALA A 113 -7.58 4.62 -10.15
CA ALA A 113 -6.18 4.56 -9.73
C ALA A 113 -5.27 5.29 -10.70
N ASN A 114 -5.50 5.10 -11.99
CA ASN A 114 -4.70 5.77 -13.02
C ASN A 114 -4.95 7.27 -13.03
N GLU A 115 -6.20 7.68 -12.84
CA GLU A 115 -6.54 9.10 -12.80
C GLU A 115 -5.87 9.81 -11.63
N LYS A 116 -5.83 9.16 -10.47
CA LYS A 116 -5.31 9.77 -9.24
C LYS A 116 -3.83 9.48 -8.99
N GLY A 117 -3.21 8.64 -9.82
CA GLY A 117 -1.83 8.23 -9.55
C GLY A 117 -1.72 7.46 -8.25
N PHE A 118 -2.70 6.60 -7.97
CA PHE A 118 -2.76 5.82 -6.73
C PHE A 118 -2.43 4.36 -7.05
N PRO A 119 -1.22 3.90 -6.69
CA PRO A 119 -0.81 2.55 -7.08
C PRO A 119 -1.68 1.45 -6.49
N VAL A 120 -2.14 0.57 -7.36
CA VAL A 120 -2.93 -0.60 -7.00
C VAL A 120 -2.15 -1.83 -7.42
N PHE A 121 -1.91 -2.72 -6.47
CA PHE A 121 -1.18 -3.96 -6.70
C PHE A 121 -2.09 -5.15 -6.51
N GLU A 122 -1.74 -6.24 -7.18
CA GLU A 122 -2.47 -7.49 -7.04
C GLU A 122 -1.53 -8.59 -6.58
N VAL A 123 -2.00 -9.42 -5.64
CA VAL A 123 -1.29 -10.59 -5.14
C VAL A 123 -2.24 -11.78 -5.21
N PRO A 124 -1.83 -12.92 -5.79
CA PRO A 124 -2.71 -14.08 -5.85
C PRO A 124 -2.95 -14.67 -4.46
N TRP A 125 -4.09 -15.34 -4.32
CA TRP A 125 -4.54 -15.85 -3.00
C TRP A 125 -3.54 -16.79 -2.34
N ARG A 126 -2.81 -17.57 -3.14
CA ARG A 126 -1.84 -18.53 -2.59
C ARG A 126 -0.65 -17.85 -1.90
N VAL A 127 -0.43 -16.58 -2.18
CA VAL A 127 0.67 -15.83 -1.56
C VAL A 127 0.15 -15.19 -0.28
N ARG A 128 0.86 -15.38 0.81
CA ARG A 128 0.44 -14.85 2.11
C ARG A 128 0.83 -13.39 2.23
N MET A 129 -0.17 -12.54 2.40
CA MET A 129 0.11 -11.11 2.56
C MET A 129 0.92 -10.81 3.82
N ALA A 130 0.79 -11.66 4.84
CA ALA A 130 1.59 -11.48 6.06
C ALA A 130 3.09 -11.52 5.75
N GLU A 131 3.49 -12.37 4.80
CA GLU A 131 4.89 -12.46 4.40
C GLU A 131 5.34 -11.18 3.70
N ILE A 132 4.50 -10.67 2.80
CA ILE A 132 4.79 -9.41 2.11
C ILE A 132 4.89 -8.26 3.13
N MET A 133 3.93 -8.19 4.04
CA MET A 133 3.91 -7.13 5.05
C MET A 133 5.15 -7.19 5.93
N ARG A 134 5.57 -8.40 6.30
CA ARG A 134 6.77 -8.57 7.13
C ARG A 134 8.01 -8.03 6.41
N ILE A 135 8.17 -8.35 5.14
CA ILE A 135 9.31 -7.90 4.36
C ILE A 135 9.31 -6.38 4.25
N ILE A 136 8.13 -5.80 3.98
CA ILE A 136 8.00 -4.36 3.82
C ILE A 136 8.29 -3.63 5.13
N CYS A 137 7.73 -4.11 6.23
CA CYS A 137 7.97 -3.50 7.54
C CYS A 137 9.44 -3.57 7.93
N PHE A 138 10.09 -4.69 7.61
CA PHE A 138 11.51 -4.84 7.87
C PHE A 138 12.32 -3.84 7.05
N ALA A 139 11.95 -3.64 5.79
CA ALA A 139 12.64 -2.67 4.94
C ALA A 139 12.46 -1.25 5.47
N ILE A 140 11.26 -0.92 5.95
CA ILE A 140 10.99 0.41 6.51
C ILE A 140 11.83 0.65 7.74
N THR A 141 11.85 -0.30 8.67
CA THR A 141 12.61 -0.13 9.92
C THR A 141 14.11 -0.09 9.67
N LYS A 142 14.57 -0.81 8.66
CA LYS A 142 15.99 -0.83 8.32
C LYS A 142 16.48 0.52 7.82
N GLU A 143 15.61 1.26 7.12
CA GLU A 143 15.97 2.57 6.56
C GLU A 143 15.91 3.68 7.61
N GLN A 144 15.32 3.42 8.75
CA GLN A 144 15.26 4.39 9.83
C GLN A 144 16.40 4.18 10.81
#